data_412ae986a5f7a0bba235531c4a1a4a2e
#
_entry.id   412ae986a5f7a0bba235531c4a1a4a2e
#
_cell.length_a   1.000
_cell.length_b   1.000
_cell.length_c   1.000
_cell.angle_alpha   90.00
_cell.angle_beta   90.00
_cell.angle_gamma   90.00
#
_symmetry.space_group_name_H-M   'P 1'
#
loop_
_entity.id
_entity.type
_entity.pdbx_description
1 polymer ?
#
loop_
_entity_poly.entity_id
_entity_poly.type
_entity_poly.pdbx_seq_one_letter_code
_entity_poly.pdbx_strand_id
1 'polypeptide(L)'
;MSNNATPQTMLKLNLLEPHTFDNGFLKFLGKANVNVFYSRLEGNRIEKAHAAGMANWNSEKNHAGLLGVRVDIVPTDNLSLGLERVSMFKSLNKHWILGDNAESDDQWNDIGGIDLRYRFPGVQLYGSLYGEDQAGGFPCEHARSVGVYFPQLFGGDGSWDLRMELSDTNNVWYSHWTLVN
;
A
#
# COMPACT_ATOMS: atom_id res chain seq x y z
N MET A 1 -0.14 -10.67 -5.87
CA MET A 1 -0.50 -11.34 -4.60
C MET A 1 -0.15 -12.82 -4.72
N SER A 2 0.43 -13.40 -3.69
CA SER A 2 0.70 -14.84 -3.66
C SER A 2 -0.62 -15.61 -3.60
N ASN A 3 -0.79 -16.63 -4.43
CA ASN A 3 -1.95 -17.54 -4.39
C ASN A 3 -2.06 -18.33 -3.06
N ASN A 4 -1.04 -18.24 -2.21
CA ASN A 4 -0.98 -18.91 -0.92
C ASN A 4 -1.36 -18.01 0.26
N ALA A 5 -1.72 -16.74 0.02
CA ALA A 5 -2.21 -15.87 1.08
C ALA A 5 -3.62 -16.28 1.48
N THR A 6 -3.83 -16.52 2.78
CA THR A 6 -5.17 -16.75 3.33
C THR A 6 -6.03 -15.51 3.07
N PRO A 7 -7.24 -15.65 2.50
CA PRO A 7 -8.14 -14.52 2.32
C PRO A 7 -8.44 -13.85 3.66
N GLN A 8 -8.37 -12.54 3.70
CA GLN A 8 -8.66 -11.76 4.87
C GLN A 8 -10.08 -11.20 4.79
N THR A 9 -10.85 -11.36 5.86
CA THR A 9 -12.18 -10.74 5.95
C THR A 9 -12.01 -9.24 6.07
N MET A 10 -12.61 -8.48 5.16
CA MET A 10 -12.53 -7.03 5.16
C MET A 10 -13.84 -6.37 4.78
N LEU A 11 -14.10 -5.20 5.37
CA LEU A 11 -15.10 -4.26 4.90
C LEU A 11 -14.41 -3.32 3.89
N LYS A 12 -14.92 -3.25 2.68
CA LYS A 12 -14.38 -2.39 1.62
C LYS A 12 -15.45 -1.42 1.14
N LEU A 13 -15.06 -0.15 1.03
CA LEU A 13 -15.83 0.91 0.41
C LEU A 13 -15.03 1.47 -0.76
N ASN A 14 -15.63 1.51 -1.94
CA ASN A 14 -15.02 2.11 -3.13
C ASN A 14 -16.10 2.78 -3.98
N LEU A 15 -15.69 3.74 -4.77
CA LEU A 15 -16.55 4.28 -5.81
C LEU A 15 -16.81 3.18 -6.86
N LEU A 16 -18.05 3.04 -7.31
CA LEU A 16 -18.39 2.09 -8.38
C LEU A 16 -17.75 2.50 -9.71
N GLU A 17 -17.71 3.80 -9.96
CA GLU A 17 -17.06 4.39 -11.12
C GLU A 17 -16.16 5.54 -10.68
N PRO A 18 -15.00 5.75 -11.34
CA PRO A 18 -14.17 6.90 -11.07
C PRO A 18 -14.93 8.21 -11.28
N HIS A 19 -14.81 9.12 -10.33
CA HIS A 19 -15.40 10.46 -10.46
C HIS A 19 -14.57 11.29 -11.46
N THR A 20 -15.24 11.92 -12.42
CA THR A 20 -14.60 12.80 -13.41
C THR A 20 -14.75 14.26 -12.98
N PHE A 21 -13.63 14.98 -12.93
CA PHE A 21 -13.60 16.41 -12.63
C PHE A 21 -13.65 17.23 -13.93
N ASP A 22 -14.85 17.56 -14.39
CA ASP A 22 -15.04 18.27 -15.66
C ASP A 22 -14.85 19.79 -15.54
N ASN A 23 -15.02 20.32 -14.33
CA ASN A 23 -15.08 21.76 -14.08
C ASN A 23 -14.24 22.19 -12.87
N GLY A 24 -13.88 23.48 -12.84
CA GLY A 24 -13.23 24.12 -11.72
C GLY A 24 -11.76 23.80 -11.57
N PHE A 25 -11.23 24.14 -10.41
CA PHE A 25 -9.81 23.99 -10.06
C PHE A 25 -9.35 22.52 -10.12
N LEU A 26 -10.21 21.56 -9.79
CA LEU A 26 -9.83 20.14 -9.74
C LEU A 26 -9.81 19.46 -11.12
N LYS A 27 -10.13 20.15 -12.20
CA LYS A 27 -10.13 19.59 -13.56
C LYS A 27 -8.77 18.95 -13.93
N PHE A 28 -7.65 19.45 -13.40
CA PHE A 28 -6.32 18.91 -13.65
C PHE A 28 -6.13 17.47 -13.13
N LEU A 29 -6.96 17.03 -12.17
CA LEU A 29 -6.95 15.65 -11.67
C LEU A 29 -7.55 14.65 -12.67
N GLY A 30 -8.32 15.12 -13.65
CA GLY A 30 -9.00 14.27 -14.63
C GLY A 30 -10.04 13.37 -13.97
N LYS A 31 -9.71 12.10 -13.74
CA LYS A 31 -10.56 11.15 -13.03
C LYS A 31 -9.92 10.74 -11.71
N ALA A 32 -10.73 10.52 -10.69
CA ALA A 32 -10.27 9.97 -9.43
C ALA A 32 -11.15 8.84 -8.92
N ASN A 33 -10.53 7.88 -8.27
CA ASN A 33 -11.19 6.80 -7.56
C ASN A 33 -10.67 6.74 -6.12
N VAL A 34 -11.53 6.36 -5.18
CA VAL A 34 -11.18 6.21 -3.77
C VAL A 34 -11.57 4.83 -3.30
N ASN A 35 -10.64 4.14 -2.67
CA ASN A 35 -10.85 2.86 -2.03
C ASN A 35 -10.48 2.99 -0.56
N VAL A 36 -11.36 2.53 0.32
CA VAL A 36 -11.12 2.42 1.75
C VAL A 36 -11.43 1.00 2.17
N PHE A 37 -10.55 0.39 2.95
CA PHE A 37 -10.85 -0.90 3.54
C PHE A 37 -10.50 -0.94 5.03
N TYR A 38 -11.26 -1.70 5.76
CA TYR A 38 -11.01 -2.05 7.14
C TYR A 38 -11.00 -3.57 7.30
N SER A 39 -10.03 -4.06 8.02
CA SER A 39 -9.90 -5.48 8.33
C SER A 39 -9.38 -5.67 9.75
N ARG A 40 -9.46 -6.90 10.23
CA ARG A 40 -8.88 -7.30 11.50
C ARG A 40 -7.95 -8.48 11.27
N LEU A 41 -6.72 -8.36 11.73
CA LEU A 41 -5.71 -9.40 11.58
C LEU A 41 -6.03 -10.59 12.49
N GLU A 42 -5.74 -11.79 12.01
CA GLU A 42 -5.96 -13.02 12.77
C GLU A 42 -4.92 -13.15 13.90
N GLY A 43 -5.37 -13.37 15.13
CA GLY A 43 -4.51 -13.61 16.28
C GLY A 43 -3.76 -14.94 16.26
N ASN A 44 -4.31 -15.94 15.59
CA ASN A 44 -3.80 -17.32 15.62
C ASN A 44 -2.39 -17.52 15.08
N ARG A 45 -1.88 -16.63 14.23
CA ARG A 45 -0.51 -16.70 13.72
C ARG A 45 0.51 -16.36 14.78
N ILE A 46 0.15 -15.51 15.71
CA ILE A 46 1.00 -15.06 16.82
C ILE A 46 1.15 -16.19 17.85
N GLU A 47 0.07 -16.90 18.16
CA GLU A 47 0.11 -18.06 19.05
C GLU A 47 1.04 -19.14 18.51
N LYS A 48 1.06 -19.35 17.20
CA LYS A 48 1.97 -20.31 16.56
C LYS A 48 3.43 -19.85 16.61
N ALA A 49 3.71 -18.56 16.46
CA ALA A 49 5.05 -18.00 16.60
C ALA A 49 5.55 -18.08 18.05
N HIS A 50 4.68 -17.88 19.03
CA HIS A 50 4.95 -18.10 20.45
C HIS A 50 5.31 -19.56 20.77
N ALA A 51 4.56 -20.51 20.24
CA ALA A 51 4.84 -21.93 20.39
C ALA A 51 6.17 -22.34 19.76
N ALA A 52 6.69 -21.57 18.81
CA ALA A 52 7.99 -21.77 18.19
C ALA A 52 9.17 -21.14 18.96
N GLY A 53 8.96 -20.63 20.18
CA GLY A 53 10.02 -20.17 21.08
C GLY A 53 10.44 -18.71 20.94
N MET A 54 9.67 -17.87 20.27
CA MET A 54 9.87 -16.42 20.26
C MET A 54 9.37 -15.84 21.59
N ALA A 55 10.28 -15.72 22.55
CA ALA A 55 9.97 -15.20 23.88
C ALA A 55 9.61 -13.70 23.84
N ASN A 56 8.65 -13.31 24.66
CA ASN A 56 8.24 -11.94 24.99
C ASN A 56 7.21 -11.23 24.11
N TRP A 57 6.27 -11.99 23.59
CA TRP A 57 5.13 -11.41 22.88
C TRP A 57 3.92 -11.26 23.80
N ASN A 58 3.49 -10.04 23.94
CA ASN A 58 2.33 -9.74 24.78
C ASN A 58 1.05 -10.20 24.06
N SER A 59 0.35 -11.18 24.59
CA SER A 59 -0.88 -11.76 24.02
C SER A 59 -2.01 -10.75 23.80
N GLU A 60 -1.90 -9.57 24.41
CA GLU A 60 -2.86 -8.48 24.24
C GLU A 60 -2.84 -7.82 22.85
N LYS A 61 -1.83 -8.12 22.02
CA LYS A 61 -1.69 -7.56 20.67
C LYS A 61 -2.42 -8.37 19.60
N ASN A 62 -3.07 -9.44 19.99
CA ASN A 62 -3.84 -10.28 19.12
C ASN A 62 -5.03 -9.51 18.54
N HIS A 63 -5.20 -9.52 17.21
CA HIS A 63 -6.29 -8.88 16.50
C HIS A 63 -6.09 -7.37 16.20
N ALA A 64 -4.90 -6.96 15.81
CA ALA A 64 -4.67 -5.61 15.30
C ALA A 64 -5.65 -5.27 14.18
N GLY A 65 -6.18 -4.04 14.19
CA GLY A 65 -6.95 -3.50 13.08
C GLY A 65 -6.01 -3.16 11.92
N LEU A 66 -6.52 -3.28 10.71
CA LEU A 66 -5.86 -2.84 9.50
C LEU A 66 -6.81 -1.92 8.74
N LEU A 67 -6.38 -0.70 8.46
CA LEU A 67 -7.14 0.28 7.71
C LEU A 67 -6.30 0.73 6.52
N GLY A 68 -6.86 0.67 5.33
CA GLY A 68 -6.20 1.17 4.14
C GLY A 68 -7.05 2.18 3.40
N VAL A 69 -6.39 3.20 2.89
CA VAL A 69 -6.96 4.22 2.00
C VAL A 69 -6.09 4.30 0.77
N ARG A 70 -6.71 4.24 -0.40
CA ARG A 70 -6.05 4.48 -1.68
C ARG A 70 -6.85 5.44 -2.52
N VAL A 71 -6.17 6.41 -3.09
CA VAL A 71 -6.70 7.38 -4.06
C VAL A 71 -5.96 7.18 -5.37
N ASP A 72 -6.67 6.83 -6.42
CA ASP A 72 -6.14 6.75 -7.77
C ASP A 72 -6.58 8.01 -8.54
N ILE A 73 -5.65 8.66 -9.21
CA ILE A 73 -5.84 9.88 -10.00
C ILE A 73 -5.37 9.60 -11.42
N VAL A 74 -6.19 9.97 -12.40
CA VAL A 74 -5.91 9.78 -13.83
C VAL A 74 -6.02 11.13 -14.53
N PRO A 75 -4.96 11.96 -14.48
CA PRO A 75 -4.97 13.31 -15.06
C PRO A 75 -5.13 13.30 -16.58
N THR A 76 -4.60 12.28 -17.22
CA THR A 76 -4.70 12.05 -18.67
C THR A 76 -4.91 10.56 -18.95
N ASP A 77 -5.33 10.21 -20.14
CA ASP A 77 -5.52 8.80 -20.53
C ASP A 77 -4.22 7.97 -20.44
N ASN A 78 -3.08 8.62 -20.46
CA ASN A 78 -1.78 7.98 -20.42
C ASN A 78 -1.13 7.96 -19.03
N LEU A 79 -1.54 8.85 -18.11
CA LEU A 79 -0.92 9.02 -16.79
C LEU A 79 -1.89 8.57 -15.68
N SER A 80 -1.40 7.70 -14.81
CA SER A 80 -2.09 7.32 -13.57
C SER A 80 -1.15 7.50 -12.38
N LEU A 81 -1.70 8.03 -11.30
CA LEU A 81 -1.04 8.22 -10.01
C LEU A 81 -1.85 7.51 -8.95
N GLY A 82 -1.20 6.73 -8.10
CA GLY A 82 -1.78 6.13 -6.91
C GLY A 82 -1.17 6.74 -5.66
N LEU A 83 -1.99 7.07 -4.69
CA LEU A 83 -1.59 7.47 -3.35
C LEU A 83 -2.23 6.51 -2.38
N GLU A 84 -1.47 5.90 -1.50
CA GLU A 84 -2.02 4.97 -0.53
C GLU A 84 -1.39 5.10 0.85
N ARG A 85 -2.17 4.74 1.83
CA ARG A 85 -1.74 4.58 3.21
C ARG A 85 -2.44 3.37 3.80
N VAL A 86 -1.66 2.54 4.47
CA VAL A 86 -2.15 1.40 5.24
C VAL A 86 -1.64 1.54 6.66
N SER A 87 -2.57 1.51 7.60
CA SER A 87 -2.29 1.64 9.03
C SER A 87 -2.67 0.35 9.74
N MET A 88 -1.73 -0.22 10.48
CA MET A 88 -1.97 -1.29 11.44
C MET A 88 -2.04 -0.70 12.85
N PHE A 89 -3.05 -1.05 13.64
CA PHE A 89 -3.30 -0.42 14.93
C PHE A 89 -3.95 -1.34 15.94
N LYS A 90 -3.69 -1.08 17.22
CA LYS A 90 -4.33 -1.77 18.34
C LYS A 90 -5.74 -1.25 18.60
N SER A 91 -5.91 0.07 18.59
CA SER A 91 -7.20 0.74 18.78
C SER A 91 -7.34 1.95 17.86
N LEU A 92 -8.53 2.13 17.28
CA LEU A 92 -8.83 3.28 16.44
C LEU A 92 -8.94 4.54 17.30
N ASN A 93 -8.09 5.52 17.07
CA ASN A 93 -8.09 6.80 17.76
C ASN A 93 -7.86 7.98 16.79
N LYS A 94 -7.78 9.22 17.30
CA LYS A 94 -7.60 10.43 16.50
C LYS A 94 -6.30 10.48 15.69
N HIS A 95 -5.26 9.75 16.08
CA HIS A 95 -3.98 9.69 15.38
C HIS A 95 -4.10 9.07 13.99
N TRP A 96 -5.19 8.34 13.74
CA TRP A 96 -5.46 7.80 12.42
C TRP A 96 -5.52 8.84 11.30
N ILE A 97 -6.05 10.04 11.57
CA ILE A 97 -6.23 11.09 10.57
C ILE A 97 -4.94 11.89 10.36
N LEU A 98 -4.18 12.11 11.42
CA LEU A 98 -3.03 13.00 11.44
C LEU A 98 -1.71 12.26 11.72
N GLY A 99 -1.71 10.95 11.60
CA GLY A 99 -0.68 9.98 11.91
C GLY A 99 0.71 10.54 12.10
N ASP A 100 1.11 10.55 13.33
CA ASP A 100 2.46 10.84 13.76
C ASP A 100 3.03 9.54 14.36
N ASN A 101 3.87 8.84 13.62
CA ASN A 101 4.57 7.64 14.11
C ASN A 101 5.69 7.98 15.11
N ALA A 102 5.93 9.25 15.37
CA ALA A 102 6.99 9.72 16.24
C ALA A 102 6.65 9.60 17.74
N GLU A 103 5.49 9.09 18.07
CA GLU A 103 5.02 9.07 19.44
C GLU A 103 5.33 7.76 20.17
N SER A 104 5.67 7.91 21.42
CA SER A 104 6.08 6.91 22.39
C SER A 104 5.11 5.77 22.67
N ASP A 105 3.97 5.72 22.02
CA ASP A 105 2.90 4.76 22.31
C ASP A 105 2.99 3.45 21.53
N ASP A 106 3.77 3.39 20.44
CA ASP A 106 4.02 2.20 19.63
C ASP A 106 2.75 1.36 19.30
N GLN A 107 1.61 2.04 19.18
CA GLN A 107 0.32 1.37 18.96
C GLN A 107 -0.11 1.36 17.49
N TRP A 108 0.69 1.99 16.63
CA TRP A 108 0.43 2.18 15.21
C TRP A 108 1.66 1.83 14.40
N ASN A 109 1.43 1.26 13.23
CA ASN A 109 2.44 1.14 12.19
C ASN A 109 1.80 1.55 10.86
N ASP A 110 2.38 2.52 10.19
CA ASP A 110 1.87 3.12 8.96
C ASP A 110 2.84 2.88 7.81
N ILE A 111 2.29 2.45 6.70
CA ILE A 111 2.98 2.44 5.41
C ILE A 111 2.25 3.40 4.49
N GLY A 112 2.96 4.39 3.98
CA GLY A 112 2.47 5.29 2.96
C GLY A 112 3.18 5.07 1.64
N GLY A 113 2.47 5.27 0.53
CA GLY A 113 3.06 5.04 -0.78
C GLY A 113 2.49 5.89 -1.89
N ILE A 114 3.31 6.02 -2.91
CA ILE A 114 2.95 6.63 -4.18
C ILE A 114 3.36 5.68 -5.31
N ASP A 115 2.48 5.49 -6.27
CA ASP A 115 2.81 4.81 -7.51
C ASP A 115 2.45 5.69 -8.71
N LEU A 116 3.21 5.49 -9.80
CA LEU A 116 3.06 6.20 -11.05
C LEU A 116 3.09 5.20 -12.19
N ARG A 117 2.22 5.40 -13.16
CA ARG A 117 2.17 4.63 -14.40
C ARG A 117 1.97 5.56 -15.57
N TYR A 118 2.83 5.41 -16.57
CA TYR A 118 2.70 6.14 -17.83
C TYR A 118 2.65 5.16 -19.01
N ARG A 119 1.67 5.34 -19.88
CA ARG A 119 1.46 4.52 -21.09
C ARG A 119 1.88 5.27 -22.32
N PHE A 120 2.82 4.69 -23.04
CA PHE A 120 3.15 5.03 -24.43
C PHE A 120 2.50 4.00 -25.38
N PRO A 121 2.38 4.28 -26.69
CA PRO A 121 2.02 3.26 -27.66
C PRO A 121 2.98 2.07 -27.57
N GLY A 122 2.45 0.89 -27.22
CA GLY A 122 3.22 -0.36 -27.16
C GLY A 122 4.10 -0.55 -25.92
N VAL A 123 4.20 0.44 -25.00
CA VAL A 123 5.00 0.27 -23.77
C VAL A 123 4.38 1.02 -22.59
N GLN A 124 4.47 0.45 -21.40
CA GLN A 124 4.09 1.08 -20.16
C GLN A 124 5.30 1.15 -19.22
N LEU A 125 5.58 2.33 -18.70
CA LEU A 125 6.50 2.55 -17.60
C LEU A 125 5.73 2.67 -16.30
N TYR A 126 6.28 2.12 -15.22
CA TYR A 126 5.68 2.26 -13.90
C TYR A 126 6.74 2.26 -12.81
N GLY A 127 6.39 2.83 -11.67
CA GLY A 127 7.24 2.82 -10.50
C GLY A 127 6.44 3.07 -9.25
N SER A 128 6.97 2.66 -8.12
CA SER A 128 6.38 2.88 -6.81
C SER A 128 7.45 3.22 -5.78
N LEU A 129 7.05 4.01 -4.80
CA LEU A 129 7.82 4.32 -3.62
C LEU A 129 6.91 4.19 -2.41
N TYR A 130 7.29 3.34 -1.49
CA TYR A 130 6.63 3.14 -0.21
C TYR A 130 7.57 3.53 0.91
N GLY A 131 7.03 4.13 1.94
CA GLY A 131 7.77 4.53 3.12
C GLY A 131 7.09 4.01 4.37
N GLU A 132 7.91 3.60 5.31
CA GLU A 132 7.56 3.18 6.66
C GLU A 132 8.39 4.01 7.62
N ASP A 133 7.90 4.22 8.83
CA ASP A 133 8.51 5.04 9.86
C ASP A 133 8.89 6.46 9.40
N GLN A 134 8.70 7.42 10.27
CA GLN A 134 8.87 8.82 9.94
C GLN A 134 9.94 9.47 10.82
N ALA A 135 11.01 9.95 10.19
CA ALA A 135 11.98 10.82 10.83
C ALA A 135 11.95 12.20 10.16
N GLY A 136 11.57 13.22 10.92
CA GLY A 136 11.58 14.60 10.42
C GLY A 136 10.61 14.90 9.28
N GLY A 137 9.50 14.19 9.20
CA GLY A 137 8.43 14.42 8.21
C GLY A 137 8.54 13.59 6.93
N PHE A 138 9.62 12.83 6.76
CA PHE A 138 9.81 11.91 5.62
C PHE A 138 9.99 10.48 6.10
N PRO A 139 9.50 9.47 5.35
CA PRO A 139 9.77 8.08 5.63
C PRO A 139 11.28 7.83 5.65
N CYS A 140 11.80 7.21 6.71
CA CYS A 140 13.22 6.85 6.81
C CYS A 140 13.49 5.45 6.27
N GLU A 141 12.50 4.57 6.34
CA GLU A 141 12.55 3.23 5.78
C GLU A 141 11.71 3.18 4.50
N HIS A 142 12.27 2.66 3.43
CA HIS A 142 11.59 2.68 2.15
C HIS A 142 11.76 1.40 1.32
N ALA A 143 10.75 1.14 0.50
CA ALA A 143 10.75 0.18 -0.60
C ALA A 143 10.43 0.91 -1.90
N ARG A 144 11.11 0.54 -2.97
CA ARG A 144 10.91 1.14 -4.28
C ARG A 144 10.92 0.08 -5.37
N SER A 145 10.14 0.34 -6.40
CA SER A 145 10.21 -0.46 -7.62
C SER A 145 10.12 0.43 -8.86
N VAL A 146 10.71 -0.03 -9.95
CA VAL A 146 10.56 0.56 -11.27
C VAL A 146 10.47 -0.56 -12.30
N GLY A 147 9.60 -0.40 -13.27
CA GLY A 147 9.42 -1.43 -14.27
C GLY A 147 8.97 -0.90 -15.63
N VAL A 148 9.12 -1.76 -16.61
CA VAL A 148 8.65 -1.57 -17.97
C VAL A 148 7.84 -2.79 -18.41
N TYR A 149 6.74 -2.54 -19.09
CA TYR A 149 5.85 -3.56 -19.60
C TYR A 149 5.56 -3.33 -21.07
N PHE A 150 5.78 -4.35 -21.87
CA PHE A 150 5.46 -4.41 -23.29
C PHE A 150 4.30 -5.40 -23.47
N PRO A 151 3.06 -4.94 -23.65
CA PRO A 151 1.89 -5.81 -23.74
C PRO A 151 1.85 -6.67 -25.03
N GLN A 152 2.63 -6.28 -26.04
CA GLN A 152 2.71 -6.96 -27.32
C GLN A 152 4.16 -6.90 -27.81
N LEU A 153 4.98 -7.89 -27.43
CA LEU A 153 6.43 -7.82 -27.64
C LEU A 153 6.85 -7.87 -29.14
N PHE A 154 6.22 -8.69 -29.93
CA PHE A 154 6.59 -8.89 -31.35
C PHE A 154 5.51 -8.42 -32.34
N GLY A 155 4.60 -7.59 -31.87
CA GLY A 155 3.52 -7.03 -32.69
C GLY A 155 2.35 -7.98 -32.94
N GLY A 156 1.20 -7.44 -32.95
CA GLY A 156 0.04 -7.90 -33.66
C GLY A 156 -0.92 -8.86 -32.96
N ASP A 157 -0.53 -9.99 -32.47
CA ASP A 157 -1.48 -11.00 -31.99
C ASP A 157 -1.66 -11.08 -30.46
N GLY A 158 -0.84 -10.32 -29.71
CA GLY A 158 -0.92 -10.33 -28.25
C GLY A 158 -0.49 -11.63 -27.56
N SER A 159 0.13 -12.56 -28.28
CA SER A 159 0.54 -13.85 -27.75
C SER A 159 1.76 -13.78 -26.83
N TRP A 160 2.54 -12.69 -26.88
CA TRP A 160 3.74 -12.48 -26.07
C TRP A 160 3.72 -11.11 -25.42
N ASP A 161 3.94 -11.08 -24.13
CA ASP A 161 4.23 -9.87 -23.37
C ASP A 161 5.57 -9.98 -22.65
N LEU A 162 6.18 -8.85 -22.32
CA LEU A 162 7.40 -8.79 -21.53
C LEU A 162 7.22 -7.78 -20.41
N ARG A 163 7.54 -8.21 -19.18
CA ARG A 163 7.66 -7.35 -18.02
C ARG A 163 9.05 -7.48 -17.43
N MET A 164 9.69 -6.34 -17.19
CA MET A 164 10.94 -6.24 -16.45
C MET A 164 10.72 -5.32 -15.27
N GLU A 165 11.19 -5.72 -14.10
CA GLU A 165 11.02 -4.96 -12.86
C GLU A 165 12.30 -5.04 -12.02
N LEU A 166 12.68 -3.91 -11.46
CA LEU A 166 13.73 -3.79 -10.46
C LEU A 166 13.11 -3.28 -9.17
N SER A 167 13.33 -4.00 -8.07
CA SER A 167 12.85 -3.62 -6.76
C SER A 167 14.00 -3.60 -5.76
N ASP A 168 13.92 -2.69 -4.81
CA ASP A 168 14.91 -2.48 -3.75
C ASP A 168 14.21 -2.07 -2.45
N THR A 169 14.74 -2.53 -1.33
CA THR A 169 14.23 -2.19 0.01
C THR A 169 15.39 -1.91 0.96
N ASN A 170 15.16 -1.06 1.95
CA ASN A 170 16.09 -0.90 3.06
C ASN A 170 16.19 -2.18 3.89
N ASN A 171 17.32 -2.37 4.56
CA ASN A 171 17.58 -3.57 5.38
C ASN A 171 16.61 -3.77 6.53
N VAL A 172 16.00 -2.71 7.02
CA VAL A 172 15.05 -2.70 8.14
C VAL A 172 13.62 -2.44 7.69
N TRP A 173 13.37 -2.48 6.38
CA TRP A 173 12.04 -2.35 5.81
C TRP A 173 11.06 -3.31 6.46
N TYR A 174 9.92 -2.76 6.93
CA TYR A 174 8.85 -3.50 7.58
C TYR A 174 9.27 -4.23 8.88
N SER A 175 10.18 -3.63 9.64
CA SER A 175 10.64 -4.13 10.93
C SER A 175 10.12 -3.24 12.06
N HIS A 176 9.26 -3.76 12.92
CA HIS A 176 8.69 -3.01 14.05
C HIS A 176 8.82 -3.78 15.37
N TRP A 177 9.29 -3.10 16.41
CA TRP A 177 9.58 -3.71 17.71
C TRP A 177 8.37 -4.19 18.49
N THR A 178 7.22 -3.55 18.27
CA THR A 178 6.05 -3.68 19.13
C THR A 178 4.83 -4.24 18.44
N LEU A 179 4.76 -4.11 17.11
CA LEU A 179 3.74 -4.73 16.29
C LEU A 179 4.34 -5.92 15.58
N VAL A 180 3.68 -7.04 15.68
CA VAL A 180 4.12 -8.27 15.03
C VAL A 180 3.88 -8.16 13.55
N ASN A 181 4.91 -8.33 12.80
CA ASN A 181 4.86 -8.46 11.36
C ASN A 181 4.63 -9.90 10.94
#